data_9592e996d9f0e73e75ebc0b8a0624bb6
#
_entry.id   9592e996d9f0e73e75ebc0b8a0624bb6
#
_cell.length_a   1.000
_cell.length_b   1.000
_cell.length_c   1.000
_cell.angle_alpha   90.00
_cell.angle_beta   90.00
_cell.angle_gamma   90.00
#
_symmetry.space_group_name_H-M   'P 1'
#
loop_
_entity.id
_entity.type
_entity.pdbx_description
1 polymer ?
#
loop_
_entity_poly.entity_id
_entity_poly.type
_entity_poly.pdbx_seq_one_letter_code
_entity_poly.pdbx_strand_id
1 'polypeptide(L)'
;MRIVKEATERKNEILDAAAVLFMKKGFDNTSTNDILDAVGIARGTLYHHFKSKEDVMDALIDRQMEKILSAARQAAADRSVPVEERIIRTITALHIGEEGSPMTEHLHKPQNALMQQKINQITMRQVPPILAGIIEDGIQEGLFETPYPLACMELAVIYLKTVLDDGVFELTEPEAATRIEAFTFHLERMLGVEQGRLNFFTKLFEKKEEL
;
A
#
# COMPACT_ATOMS: atom_id res chain seq x y z
N MET A 1 7.41 38.59 -15.84
CA MET A 1 5.96 38.28 -15.81
C MET A 1 5.79 37.08 -14.83
N ARG A 2 5.13 37.27 -13.70
CA ARG A 2 4.97 36.17 -12.68
C ARG A 2 3.81 35.29 -13.14
N ILE A 3 4.09 34.10 -13.58
CA ILE A 3 3.05 33.11 -13.93
C ILE A 3 2.33 32.72 -12.65
N VAL A 4 1.07 33.13 -12.53
CA VAL A 4 0.20 32.67 -11.44
C VAL A 4 -0.29 31.27 -11.84
N LYS A 5 0.31 30.23 -11.25
CA LYS A 5 -0.16 28.85 -11.43
C LYS A 5 -1.44 28.64 -10.63
N GLU A 6 -2.32 27.77 -11.12
CA GLU A 6 -3.50 27.37 -10.37
C GLU A 6 -3.10 26.72 -9.01
N ALA A 7 -3.92 26.92 -7.99
CA ALA A 7 -3.62 26.46 -6.62
C ALA A 7 -3.34 24.95 -6.58
N THR A 8 -4.07 24.15 -7.36
CA THR A 8 -3.89 22.69 -7.46
C THR A 8 -2.55 22.33 -8.10
N GLU A 9 -2.14 23.02 -9.16
CA GLU A 9 -0.86 22.80 -9.84
C GLU A 9 0.30 23.10 -8.88
N ARG A 10 0.23 24.21 -8.15
CA ARG A 10 1.23 24.60 -7.16
C ARG A 10 1.32 23.62 -6.00
N LYS A 11 0.17 23.12 -5.52
CA LYS A 11 0.11 22.10 -4.49
C LYS A 11 0.84 20.82 -4.94
N ASN A 12 0.62 20.38 -6.18
CA ASN A 12 1.27 19.20 -6.72
C ASN A 12 2.79 19.39 -6.88
N GLU A 13 3.26 20.55 -7.34
CA GLU A 13 4.70 20.82 -7.41
C GLU A 13 5.40 20.75 -6.06
N ILE A 14 4.75 21.28 -5.00
CA ILE A 14 5.27 21.17 -3.63
C ILE A 14 5.35 19.70 -3.21
N LEU A 15 4.32 18.90 -3.46
CA LEU A 15 4.29 17.48 -3.13
C LEU A 15 5.33 16.68 -3.91
N ASP A 16 5.55 16.99 -5.19
CA ASP A 16 6.54 16.30 -6.02
C ASP A 16 7.97 16.59 -5.54
N ALA A 17 8.28 17.85 -5.22
CA ALA A 17 9.57 18.23 -4.66
C ALA A 17 9.80 17.59 -3.29
N ALA A 18 8.78 17.59 -2.43
CA ALA A 18 8.83 16.96 -1.11
C ALA A 18 9.08 15.45 -1.21
N ALA A 19 8.43 14.76 -2.14
CA ALA A 19 8.65 13.33 -2.38
C ALA A 19 10.11 13.03 -2.68
N VAL A 20 10.73 13.78 -3.59
CA VAL A 20 12.15 13.62 -3.94
C VAL A 20 13.07 13.89 -2.75
N LEU A 21 12.77 14.92 -1.94
CA LEU A 21 13.58 15.27 -0.78
C LEU A 21 13.45 14.22 0.33
N PHE A 22 12.23 13.77 0.64
CA PHE A 22 11.99 12.74 1.65
C PHE A 22 12.65 11.41 1.27
N MET A 23 12.65 11.06 -0.03
CA MET A 23 13.37 9.89 -0.52
C MET A 23 14.89 10.03 -0.37
N LYS A 24 15.46 11.19 -0.68
CA LYS A 24 16.93 11.38 -0.67
C LYS A 24 17.50 11.57 0.74
N LYS A 25 16.85 12.39 1.56
CA LYS A 25 17.35 12.81 2.87
C LYS A 25 16.63 12.15 4.04
N GLY A 26 15.45 11.55 3.81
CA GLY A 26 14.51 11.15 4.84
C GLY A 26 13.63 12.31 5.30
N PHE A 27 12.49 11.97 5.91
CA PHE A 27 11.55 12.96 6.43
C PHE A 27 12.19 13.86 7.51
N ASP A 28 12.84 13.26 8.49
CA ASP A 28 13.40 14.00 9.65
C ASP A 28 14.49 15.01 9.22
N ASN A 29 15.32 14.65 8.25
CA ASN A 29 16.43 15.47 7.76
C ASN A 29 16.03 16.48 6.66
N THR A 30 14.74 16.53 6.28
CA THR A 30 14.24 17.50 5.31
C THR A 30 13.57 18.66 6.04
N SER A 31 14.00 19.89 5.76
CA SER A 31 13.40 21.10 6.29
C SER A 31 12.37 21.70 5.33
N THR A 32 11.50 22.58 5.85
CA THR A 32 10.60 23.36 4.97
C THR A 32 11.38 24.28 4.02
N ASN A 33 12.56 24.76 4.43
CA ASN A 33 13.41 25.56 3.54
C ASN A 33 13.94 24.72 2.36
N ASP A 34 14.32 23.47 2.57
CA ASP A 34 14.70 22.59 1.45
C ASP A 34 13.58 22.48 0.41
N ILE A 35 12.32 22.37 0.86
CA ILE A 35 11.15 22.31 -0.03
C ILE A 35 10.97 23.65 -0.77
N LEU A 36 11.09 24.79 -0.06
CA LEU A 36 11.00 26.12 -0.66
C LEU A 36 12.03 26.32 -1.76
N ASP A 37 13.28 25.95 -1.49
CA ASP A 37 14.40 26.10 -2.42
C ASP A 37 14.23 25.18 -3.65
N ALA A 38 13.77 23.93 -3.42
CA ALA A 38 13.55 22.97 -4.50
C ALA A 38 12.42 23.41 -5.47
N VAL A 39 11.37 24.05 -4.97
CA VAL A 39 10.24 24.53 -5.80
C VAL A 39 10.49 25.96 -6.32
N GLY A 40 11.38 26.71 -5.67
CA GLY A 40 11.64 28.12 -6.01
C GLY A 40 10.47 29.04 -5.61
N ILE A 41 9.86 28.82 -4.43
CA ILE A 41 8.69 29.59 -3.94
C ILE A 41 9.00 30.34 -2.65
N ALA A 42 8.24 31.41 -2.41
CA ALA A 42 8.31 32.14 -1.15
C ALA A 42 7.64 31.35 -0.01
N ARG A 43 8.12 31.56 1.21
CA ARG A 43 7.59 30.92 2.43
C ARG A 43 6.06 31.08 2.55
N GLY A 44 5.53 32.29 2.29
CA GLY A 44 4.08 32.53 2.33
C GLY A 44 3.28 31.64 1.36
N THR A 45 3.86 31.29 0.21
CA THR A 45 3.21 30.39 -0.75
C THR A 45 3.11 28.95 -0.21
N LEU A 46 4.15 28.45 0.45
CA LEU A 46 4.09 27.12 1.08
C LEU A 46 3.03 27.10 2.19
N TYR A 47 3.07 28.09 3.10
CA TYR A 47 2.14 28.13 4.24
C TYR A 47 0.70 28.45 3.86
N HIS A 48 0.46 28.95 2.64
CA HIS A 48 -0.89 29.04 2.07
C HIS A 48 -1.48 27.65 1.78
N HIS A 49 -0.64 26.67 1.38
CA HIS A 49 -1.08 25.31 1.04
C HIS A 49 -0.95 24.32 2.18
N PHE A 50 0.08 24.45 3.02
CA PHE A 50 0.43 23.50 4.07
C PHE A 50 0.90 24.23 5.34
N LYS A 51 0.38 23.84 6.49
CA LYS A 51 0.70 24.47 7.77
C LYS A 51 2.07 24.05 8.31
N SER A 52 2.53 22.85 7.96
CA SER A 52 3.77 22.26 8.46
C SER A 52 4.38 21.28 7.45
N LYS A 53 5.57 20.78 7.73
CA LYS A 53 6.22 19.71 6.98
C LYS A 53 5.41 18.39 7.08
N GLU A 54 4.81 18.16 8.23
CA GLU A 54 3.93 17.01 8.48
C GLU A 54 2.68 17.08 7.60
N ASP A 55 2.05 18.26 7.41
CA ASP A 55 0.92 18.44 6.49
C ASP A 55 1.32 18.12 5.03
N VAL A 56 2.55 18.47 4.62
CA VAL A 56 3.07 18.10 3.29
C VAL A 56 3.22 16.59 3.17
N MET A 57 3.77 15.94 4.20
CA MET A 57 3.92 14.49 4.24
C MET A 57 2.56 13.79 4.19
N ASP A 58 1.60 14.24 4.99
CA ASP A 58 0.25 13.67 5.03
C ASP A 58 -0.43 13.76 3.65
N ALA A 59 -0.40 14.93 3.04
CA ALA A 59 -0.98 15.11 1.71
C ALA A 59 -0.24 14.32 0.63
N LEU A 60 1.06 14.08 0.77
CA LEU A 60 1.83 13.23 -0.13
C LEU A 60 1.42 11.76 0.01
N ILE A 61 1.33 11.27 1.24
CA ILE A 61 0.88 9.90 1.54
C ILE A 61 -0.55 9.70 1.03
N ASP A 62 -1.47 10.61 1.36
CA ASP A 62 -2.87 10.54 0.92
C ASP A 62 -2.96 10.47 -0.61
N ARG A 63 -2.20 11.31 -1.32
CA ARG A 63 -2.18 11.32 -2.80
C ARG A 63 -1.69 10.00 -3.39
N GLN A 64 -0.65 9.40 -2.82
CA GLN A 64 -0.10 8.13 -3.31
C GLN A 64 -1.02 6.96 -2.95
N MET A 65 -1.49 6.92 -1.71
CA MET A 65 -2.40 5.87 -1.26
C MET A 65 -3.73 5.91 -2.03
N GLU A 66 -4.28 7.10 -2.32
CA GLU A 66 -5.53 7.20 -3.10
C GLU A 66 -5.38 6.63 -4.52
N LYS A 67 -4.24 6.83 -5.19
CA LYS A 67 -3.98 6.19 -6.49
C LYS A 67 -4.03 4.66 -6.40
N ILE A 68 -3.35 4.09 -5.41
CA ILE A 68 -3.25 2.66 -5.18
C ILE A 68 -4.62 2.09 -4.81
N LEU A 69 -5.29 2.71 -3.83
CA LEU A 69 -6.58 2.26 -3.36
C LEU A 69 -7.69 2.42 -4.42
N SER A 70 -7.62 3.47 -5.26
CA SER A 70 -8.55 3.65 -6.37
C SER A 70 -8.39 2.52 -7.40
N ALA A 71 -7.17 2.17 -7.78
CA ALA A 71 -6.90 1.04 -8.67
C ALA A 71 -7.37 -0.30 -8.06
N ALA A 72 -7.11 -0.52 -6.77
CA ALA A 72 -7.56 -1.71 -6.06
C ALA A 72 -9.10 -1.81 -5.99
N ARG A 73 -9.79 -0.70 -5.67
CA ARG A 73 -11.28 -0.66 -5.66
C ARG A 73 -11.85 -0.93 -7.05
N GLN A 74 -11.23 -0.39 -8.11
CA GLN A 74 -11.64 -0.65 -9.47
C GLN A 74 -11.49 -2.12 -9.84
N ALA A 75 -10.35 -2.74 -9.51
CA ALA A 75 -10.12 -4.17 -9.73
C ALA A 75 -11.12 -5.02 -8.92
N ALA A 76 -11.36 -4.67 -7.66
CA ALA A 76 -12.32 -5.36 -6.79
C ALA A 76 -13.77 -5.27 -7.28
N ALA A 77 -14.15 -4.18 -7.93
CA ALA A 77 -15.50 -3.96 -8.44
C ALA A 77 -15.78 -4.59 -9.80
N ASP A 78 -14.76 -5.10 -10.51
CA ASP A 78 -14.89 -5.66 -11.86
C ASP A 78 -15.53 -7.06 -11.82
N ARG A 79 -16.88 -7.09 -11.77
CA ARG A 79 -17.65 -8.35 -11.80
C ARG A 79 -17.70 -9.04 -13.15
N SER A 80 -16.99 -8.53 -14.15
CA SER A 80 -16.87 -9.20 -15.45
C SER A 80 -15.88 -10.37 -15.44
N VAL A 81 -15.07 -10.48 -14.37
CA VAL A 81 -14.10 -11.55 -14.17
C VAL A 81 -14.40 -12.35 -12.90
N PRO A 82 -13.94 -13.62 -12.82
CA PRO A 82 -14.17 -14.48 -11.65
C PRO A 82 -13.63 -13.87 -10.35
N VAL A 83 -14.21 -14.27 -9.23
CA VAL A 83 -13.81 -13.83 -7.87
C VAL A 83 -12.31 -14.02 -7.63
N GLU A 84 -11.74 -15.16 -8.02
CA GLU A 84 -10.30 -15.46 -7.86
C GLU A 84 -9.43 -14.45 -8.63
N GLU A 85 -9.79 -14.14 -9.86
CA GLU A 85 -9.09 -13.16 -10.69
C GLU A 85 -9.20 -11.75 -10.11
N ARG A 86 -10.36 -11.39 -9.56
CA ARG A 86 -10.57 -10.11 -8.87
C ARG A 86 -9.65 -9.98 -7.66
N ILE A 87 -9.52 -11.04 -6.86
CA ILE A 87 -8.59 -11.08 -5.72
C ILE A 87 -7.16 -10.82 -6.21
N ILE A 88 -6.70 -11.57 -7.21
CA ILE A 88 -5.35 -11.44 -7.77
C ILE A 88 -5.11 -10.01 -8.26
N ARG A 89 -5.99 -9.46 -9.10
CA ARG A 89 -5.86 -8.10 -9.64
C ARG A 89 -5.85 -7.04 -8.54
N THR A 90 -6.69 -7.22 -7.52
CA THR A 90 -6.77 -6.28 -6.38
C THR A 90 -5.49 -6.31 -5.57
N ILE A 91 -4.95 -7.49 -5.24
CA ILE A 91 -3.69 -7.63 -4.52
C ILE A 91 -2.53 -7.05 -5.34
N THR A 92 -2.48 -7.34 -6.65
CA THR A 92 -1.46 -6.77 -7.55
C THR A 92 -1.53 -5.24 -7.57
N ALA A 93 -2.74 -4.66 -7.61
CA ALA A 93 -2.90 -3.21 -7.56
C ALA A 93 -2.49 -2.58 -6.23
N LEU A 94 -2.54 -3.36 -5.13
CA LEU A 94 -2.11 -2.93 -3.78
C LEU A 94 -0.60 -3.07 -3.55
N HIS A 95 0.14 -3.77 -4.42
CA HIS A 95 1.60 -3.85 -4.33
C HIS A 95 2.20 -2.48 -4.62
N ILE A 96 2.71 -1.86 -3.57
CA ILE A 96 3.38 -0.55 -3.62
C ILE A 96 4.82 -0.79 -4.05
N GLY A 97 5.04 -0.82 -5.34
CA GLY A 97 6.37 -0.97 -5.91
C GLY A 97 6.79 -2.44 -6.06
N GLU A 98 7.71 -2.66 -6.97
CA GLU A 98 8.42 -3.93 -7.10
C GLU A 98 9.21 -4.18 -5.81
N GLU A 99 9.21 -5.40 -5.29
CA GLU A 99 10.10 -5.82 -4.21
C GLU A 99 11.53 -5.38 -4.56
N GLY A 100 12.21 -4.71 -3.60
CA GLY A 100 13.53 -4.15 -3.83
C GLY A 100 13.55 -2.79 -4.55
N SER A 101 12.39 -2.14 -4.75
CA SER A 101 12.42 -0.77 -5.28
C SER A 101 13.11 0.16 -4.26
N PRO A 102 13.92 1.15 -4.73
CA PRO A 102 14.55 2.13 -3.84
C PRO A 102 13.56 2.86 -2.94
N MET A 103 12.28 2.91 -3.32
CA MET A 103 11.18 3.50 -2.56
C MET A 103 10.86 2.65 -1.32
N THR A 104 10.73 1.34 -1.47
CA THR A 104 10.41 0.40 -0.38
C THR A 104 11.54 0.37 0.65
N GLU A 105 12.79 0.26 0.20
CA GLU A 105 13.97 0.31 1.09
C GLU A 105 14.06 1.64 1.85
N HIS A 106 13.67 2.76 1.22
CA HIS A 106 13.68 4.07 1.90
C HIS A 106 12.59 4.20 2.96
N LEU A 107 11.43 3.59 2.76
CA LEU A 107 10.34 3.62 3.74
C LEU A 107 10.72 2.90 5.04
N HIS A 108 11.51 1.83 4.97
CA HIS A 108 11.94 1.06 6.15
C HIS A 108 13.08 1.73 6.94
N LYS A 109 13.66 2.84 6.46
CA LYS A 109 14.69 3.55 7.21
C LYS A 109 14.12 4.23 8.45
N PRO A 110 14.85 4.23 9.59
CA PRO A 110 14.37 4.83 10.85
C PRO A 110 13.87 6.27 10.71
N GLN A 111 14.50 7.08 9.86
CA GLN A 111 14.11 8.46 9.60
C GLN A 111 12.78 8.63 8.88
N ASN A 112 12.14 7.55 8.44
CA ASN A 112 10.83 7.53 7.78
C ASN A 112 9.77 6.78 8.60
N ALA A 113 10.06 6.44 9.86
CA ALA A 113 9.15 5.65 10.71
C ALA A 113 7.74 6.25 10.81
N LEU A 114 7.61 7.58 10.86
CA LEU A 114 6.31 8.26 10.90
C LEU A 114 5.54 8.07 9.59
N MET A 115 6.22 8.13 8.43
CA MET A 115 5.59 7.85 7.14
C MET A 115 5.10 6.41 7.07
N GLN A 116 5.94 5.46 7.49
CA GLN A 116 5.59 4.04 7.54
C GLN A 116 4.37 3.78 8.44
N GLN A 117 4.35 4.40 9.63
CA GLN A 117 3.21 4.29 10.56
C GLN A 117 1.91 4.78 9.90
N LYS A 118 1.93 5.93 9.21
CA LYS A 118 0.75 6.50 8.55
C LYS A 118 0.27 5.62 7.39
N ILE A 119 1.19 5.11 6.55
CA ILE A 119 0.87 4.16 5.49
C ILE A 119 0.21 2.90 6.07
N ASN A 120 0.77 2.34 7.14
CA ASN A 120 0.21 1.17 7.79
C ASN A 120 -1.20 1.44 8.35
N GLN A 121 -1.45 2.60 8.96
CA GLN A 121 -2.79 2.98 9.44
C GLN A 121 -3.81 3.07 8.30
N ILE A 122 -3.45 3.67 7.16
CA ILE A 122 -4.32 3.77 5.99
C ILE A 122 -4.59 2.36 5.43
N THR A 123 -3.54 1.55 5.26
CA THR A 123 -3.64 0.17 4.76
C THR A 123 -4.59 -0.67 5.63
N MET A 124 -4.38 -0.68 6.96
CA MET A 124 -5.22 -1.45 7.89
C MET A 124 -6.69 -1.00 7.88
N ARG A 125 -6.96 0.27 7.63
CA ARG A 125 -8.32 0.80 7.58
C ARG A 125 -9.02 0.56 6.25
N GLN A 126 -8.29 0.62 5.13
CA GLN A 126 -8.86 0.69 3.80
C GLN A 126 -8.81 -0.62 3.01
N VAL A 127 -7.76 -1.43 3.19
CA VAL A 127 -7.56 -2.64 2.39
C VAL A 127 -8.50 -3.78 2.79
N PRO A 128 -8.66 -4.12 4.10
CA PRO A 128 -9.53 -5.23 4.48
C PRO A 128 -10.98 -5.10 3.96
N PRO A 129 -11.64 -3.93 4.03
CA PRO A 129 -12.99 -3.77 3.48
C PRO A 129 -13.07 -3.99 1.96
N ILE A 130 -12.04 -3.59 1.20
CA ILE A 130 -11.99 -3.82 -0.26
C ILE A 130 -11.95 -5.32 -0.56
N LEU A 131 -11.09 -6.06 0.12
CA LEU A 131 -10.96 -7.51 -0.05
C LEU A 131 -12.21 -8.24 0.47
N ALA A 132 -12.75 -7.82 1.62
CA ALA A 132 -13.96 -8.41 2.20
C ALA A 132 -15.15 -8.34 1.25
N GLY A 133 -15.32 -7.24 0.50
CA GLY A 133 -16.36 -7.13 -0.52
C GLY A 133 -16.24 -8.18 -1.63
N ILE A 134 -15.01 -8.58 -2.02
CA ILE A 134 -14.82 -9.68 -2.98
C ILE A 134 -15.18 -11.03 -2.34
N ILE A 135 -14.80 -11.22 -1.08
CA ILE A 135 -15.16 -12.45 -0.34
C ILE A 135 -16.67 -12.57 -0.17
N GLU A 136 -17.37 -11.46 0.13
CA GLU A 136 -18.85 -11.43 0.22
C GLU A 136 -19.50 -11.83 -1.11
N ASP A 137 -19.01 -11.33 -2.24
CA ASP A 137 -19.47 -11.78 -3.56
C ASP A 137 -19.22 -13.29 -3.75
N GLY A 138 -18.04 -13.78 -3.37
CA GLY A 138 -17.70 -15.21 -3.42
C GLY A 138 -18.57 -16.09 -2.51
N ILE A 139 -19.00 -15.59 -1.36
CA ILE A 139 -19.98 -16.27 -0.49
C ILE A 139 -21.33 -16.40 -1.21
N GLN A 140 -21.79 -15.33 -1.89
CA GLN A 140 -23.03 -15.36 -2.66
C GLN A 140 -22.97 -16.34 -3.82
N GLU A 141 -21.80 -16.56 -4.41
CA GLU A 141 -21.54 -17.55 -5.47
C GLU A 141 -21.30 -18.98 -4.95
N GLY A 142 -21.26 -19.18 -3.61
CA GLY A 142 -21.00 -20.46 -2.96
C GLY A 142 -19.53 -20.91 -3.03
N LEU A 143 -18.61 -19.97 -3.27
CA LEU A 143 -17.17 -20.23 -3.33
C LEU A 143 -16.51 -20.22 -1.96
N PHE A 144 -17.05 -19.45 -1.02
CA PHE A 144 -16.54 -19.27 0.35
C PHE A 144 -17.66 -19.48 1.37
N GLU A 145 -17.27 -19.91 2.58
CA GLU A 145 -18.18 -20.12 3.69
C GLU A 145 -17.57 -19.56 4.99
N THR A 146 -17.82 -18.29 5.28
CA THR A 146 -17.39 -17.64 6.52
C THR A 146 -18.46 -16.63 6.98
N PRO A 147 -18.80 -16.60 8.29
CA PRO A 147 -19.67 -15.57 8.84
C PRO A 147 -18.94 -14.23 9.09
N TYR A 148 -17.62 -14.17 8.90
CA TYR A 148 -16.78 -13.03 9.26
C TYR A 148 -15.82 -12.60 8.13
N PRO A 149 -16.31 -12.24 6.92
CA PRO A 149 -15.43 -11.93 5.79
C PRO A 149 -14.46 -10.77 6.08
N LEU A 150 -14.94 -9.71 6.74
CA LEU A 150 -14.08 -8.59 7.11
C LEU A 150 -12.96 -9.00 8.07
N ALA A 151 -13.30 -9.72 9.15
CA ALA A 151 -12.30 -10.16 10.13
C ALA A 151 -11.26 -11.11 9.52
N CYS A 152 -11.67 -11.99 8.59
CA CYS A 152 -10.73 -12.82 7.84
C CYS A 152 -9.73 -11.96 7.06
N MET A 153 -10.20 -10.89 6.40
CA MET A 153 -9.32 -10.02 5.62
C MET A 153 -8.47 -9.10 6.51
N GLU A 154 -8.96 -8.67 7.67
CA GLU A 154 -8.14 -7.96 8.66
C GLU A 154 -6.98 -8.83 9.14
N LEU A 155 -7.23 -10.08 9.51
CA LEU A 155 -6.19 -11.03 9.91
C LEU A 155 -5.20 -11.30 8.77
N ALA A 156 -5.69 -11.47 7.55
CA ALA A 156 -4.85 -11.69 6.38
C ALA A 156 -3.91 -10.49 6.13
N VAL A 157 -4.44 -9.26 6.12
CA VAL A 157 -3.65 -8.05 5.87
C VAL A 157 -2.64 -7.81 6.99
N ILE A 158 -3.03 -8.01 8.26
CA ILE A 158 -2.11 -7.90 9.41
C ILE A 158 -0.97 -8.91 9.28
N TYR A 159 -1.28 -10.17 8.96
CA TYR A 159 -0.26 -11.20 8.79
C TYR A 159 0.73 -10.83 7.68
N LEU A 160 0.24 -10.49 6.49
CA LEU A 160 1.07 -10.12 5.35
C LEU A 160 1.95 -8.90 5.66
N LYS A 161 1.39 -7.86 6.28
CA LYS A 161 2.10 -6.61 6.62
C LYS A 161 3.04 -6.72 7.81
N THR A 162 2.97 -7.79 8.59
CA THR A 162 3.80 -7.94 9.80
C THR A 162 4.77 -9.12 9.68
N VAL A 163 4.29 -10.25 9.16
CA VAL A 163 5.07 -11.49 9.16
C VAL A 163 5.88 -11.67 7.88
N LEU A 164 5.38 -11.16 6.75
CA LEU A 164 6.05 -11.20 5.45
C LEU A 164 6.66 -9.85 5.04
N ASP A 165 6.70 -8.88 5.96
CA ASP A 165 7.33 -7.57 5.73
C ASP A 165 8.81 -7.67 6.09
N ASP A 166 9.70 -7.48 5.11
CA ASP A 166 11.16 -7.55 5.28
C ASP A 166 11.70 -6.52 6.27
N GLY A 167 10.96 -5.45 6.53
CA GLY A 167 11.29 -4.45 7.56
C GLY A 167 11.02 -4.91 9.00
N VAL A 168 10.30 -6.02 9.19
CA VAL A 168 9.96 -6.59 10.51
C VAL A 168 10.74 -7.88 10.78
N PHE A 169 10.84 -8.76 9.78
CA PHE A 169 11.56 -10.03 9.87
C PHE A 169 12.50 -10.17 8.68
N GLU A 170 13.78 -10.44 8.94
CA GLU A 170 14.75 -10.84 7.94
C GLU A 170 14.57 -12.34 7.65
N LEU A 171 13.65 -12.68 6.73
CA LEU A 171 13.35 -14.06 6.38
C LEU A 171 14.28 -14.57 5.27
N THR A 172 14.77 -15.78 5.43
CA THR A 172 15.34 -16.54 4.31
C THR A 172 14.24 -16.98 3.34
N GLU A 173 14.57 -17.21 2.07
CA GLU A 173 13.59 -17.70 1.09
C GLU A 173 12.82 -18.96 1.54
N PRO A 174 13.47 -20.00 2.15
CA PRO A 174 12.72 -21.16 2.67
C PRO A 174 11.78 -20.82 3.81
N GLU A 175 12.16 -19.87 4.70
CA GLU A 175 11.30 -19.42 5.80
C GLU A 175 10.10 -18.65 5.28
N ALA A 176 10.28 -17.75 4.31
CA ALA A 176 9.21 -17.02 3.66
C ALA A 176 8.23 -17.99 2.97
N ALA A 177 8.74 -18.96 2.19
CA ALA A 177 7.91 -19.97 1.53
C ALA A 177 7.07 -20.76 2.55
N THR A 178 7.68 -21.24 3.65
CA THR A 178 6.97 -21.97 4.71
C THR A 178 5.87 -21.12 5.34
N ARG A 179 6.12 -19.81 5.56
CA ARG A 179 5.12 -18.91 6.13
C ARG A 179 3.97 -18.61 5.17
N ILE A 180 4.26 -18.51 3.87
CA ILE A 180 3.24 -18.32 2.82
C ILE A 180 2.34 -19.58 2.73
N GLU A 181 2.93 -20.77 2.77
CA GLU A 181 2.17 -22.03 2.81
C GLU A 181 1.27 -22.10 4.04
N ALA A 182 1.82 -21.82 5.23
CA ALA A 182 1.06 -21.80 6.48
C ALA A 182 -0.07 -20.75 6.44
N PHE A 183 0.21 -19.56 5.94
CA PHE A 183 -0.77 -18.51 5.75
C PHE A 183 -1.91 -18.95 4.83
N THR A 184 -1.57 -19.52 3.67
CA THR A 184 -2.57 -20.04 2.71
C THR A 184 -3.44 -21.11 3.34
N PHE A 185 -2.84 -22.08 4.05
CA PHE A 185 -3.58 -23.10 4.79
C PHE A 185 -4.58 -22.51 5.81
N HIS A 186 -4.14 -21.53 6.61
CA HIS A 186 -5.02 -20.89 7.58
C HIS A 186 -6.12 -20.05 6.92
N LEU A 187 -5.80 -19.34 5.84
CA LEU A 187 -6.77 -18.55 5.08
C LEU A 187 -7.86 -19.44 4.49
N GLU A 188 -7.52 -20.61 3.94
CA GLU A 188 -8.47 -21.61 3.46
C GLU A 188 -9.44 -22.05 4.57
N ARG A 189 -8.93 -22.30 5.77
CA ARG A 189 -9.77 -22.69 6.93
C ARG A 189 -10.70 -21.53 7.37
N MET A 190 -10.20 -20.29 7.38
CA MET A 190 -11.02 -19.12 7.73
C MET A 190 -12.11 -18.83 6.69
N LEU A 191 -11.87 -19.14 5.42
CA LEU A 191 -12.82 -18.94 4.32
C LEU A 191 -13.69 -20.17 4.04
N GLY A 192 -13.54 -21.26 4.81
CA GLY A 192 -14.36 -22.46 4.70
C GLY A 192 -14.17 -23.22 3.39
N VAL A 193 -12.97 -23.19 2.79
CA VAL A 193 -12.70 -23.87 1.52
C VAL A 193 -11.80 -25.10 1.71
N GLU A 194 -11.83 -26.00 0.73
CA GLU A 194 -10.96 -27.17 0.70
C GLU A 194 -9.48 -26.77 0.57
N GLN A 195 -8.61 -27.60 1.12
CA GLN A 195 -7.17 -27.42 1.04
C GLN A 195 -6.70 -27.41 -0.42
N GLY A 196 -5.86 -26.44 -0.77
CA GLY A 196 -5.33 -26.24 -2.11
C GLY A 196 -6.19 -25.33 -2.99
N ARG A 197 -7.36 -24.93 -2.54
CA ARG A 197 -8.26 -24.05 -3.32
C ARG A 197 -7.66 -22.66 -3.53
N LEU A 198 -6.85 -22.19 -2.58
CA LEU A 198 -6.20 -20.88 -2.65
C LEU A 198 -4.71 -20.95 -3.07
N ASN A 199 -4.26 -22.05 -3.67
CA ASN A 199 -2.87 -22.18 -4.12
C ASN A 199 -2.44 -21.11 -5.16
N PHE A 200 -3.38 -20.41 -5.79
CA PHE A 200 -3.04 -19.27 -6.64
C PHE A 200 -2.42 -18.11 -5.85
N PHE A 201 -2.66 -18.02 -4.52
CA PHE A 201 -2.01 -17.04 -3.66
C PHE A 201 -0.50 -17.26 -3.58
N THR A 202 -0.03 -18.49 -3.52
CA THR A 202 1.42 -18.78 -3.44
C THR A 202 2.15 -18.20 -4.65
N LYS A 203 1.52 -18.25 -5.84
CA LYS A 203 2.08 -17.67 -7.08
C LYS A 203 2.25 -16.15 -7.05
N LEU A 204 1.53 -15.44 -6.19
CA LEU A 204 1.69 -13.99 -6.03
C LEU A 204 3.00 -13.61 -5.33
N PHE A 205 3.59 -14.56 -4.60
CA PHE A 205 4.82 -14.39 -3.83
C PHE A 205 6.02 -15.10 -4.47
N GLU A 206 5.80 -15.88 -5.53
CA GLU A 206 6.89 -16.44 -6.32
C GLU A 206 7.59 -15.28 -7.04
N LYS A 207 8.91 -15.10 -6.80
CA LYS A 207 9.71 -14.15 -7.57
C LYS A 207 9.55 -14.50 -9.05
N LYS A 208 9.20 -13.53 -9.89
CA LYS A 208 9.35 -13.68 -11.33
C LYS A 208 10.84 -13.91 -11.59
N GLU A 209 11.21 -15.14 -11.95
CA GLU A 209 12.52 -15.38 -12.52
C GLU A 209 12.66 -14.43 -13.71
N GLU A 210 13.65 -13.56 -13.65
CA GLU A 210 14.04 -12.71 -14.78
C GLU A 210 14.43 -13.64 -15.95
N LEU A 211 13.61 -13.61 -17.00
CA LEU A 211 13.94 -14.18 -18.31
C LEU A 211 14.83 -13.22 -19.07
#